data_db6dfbb54e28e014d14c3a4ecbe279bb
#
_entry.id   db6dfbb54e28e014d14c3a4ecbe279bb
#
_cell.length_a   1.000
_cell.length_b   1.000
_cell.length_c   1.000
_cell.angle_alpha   90.00
_cell.angle_beta   90.00
_cell.angle_gamma   90.00
#
_symmetry.space_group_name_H-M   'P 1'
#
loop_
_entity.id
_entity.type
_entity.pdbx_description
1 polymer ?
#
loop_
_entity_poly.entity_id
_entity_poly.type
_entity_poly.pdbx_seq_one_letter_code
_entity_poly.pdbx_strand_id
1 'polypeptide(L)'
;MLRKVYLSVIGLLGASNASADWTLNMPRGVTELSAETYALHMQVFYWCCAIGVLVFGAMIYSLIRHRKSPGAEPATFSHSMKAEVIWTTIPIIILLILVVPSARTLIKLEDTRKPDMTIVATAYQWRWHYRYQGQDVAFYSSLARTSGVARRLDSGIDPFTVENYLLDVDNPLVVPAGRKVRLLLTSNDVVHSWWVPELAIKKDAIPGFMNETWFKADVVGTYRGQCAELCGMDHGYMPIVVKVLEPRAYAAWLASRQPTALRSADTN
;
A
#
# COMPACT_ATOMS: atom_id res chain seq x y z
N MET A 1 15.31 21.97 37.41
CA MET A 1 15.48 21.23 36.16
C MET A 1 14.19 20.59 35.68
N LEU A 2 13.42 19.91 36.49
CA LEU A 2 12.11 19.29 36.15
C LEU A 2 11.07 20.25 35.54
N ARG A 3 10.95 21.49 36.03
CA ARG A 3 9.99 22.48 35.53
C ARG A 3 10.24 22.91 34.07
N LYS A 4 11.52 22.91 33.60
CA LYS A 4 11.88 23.22 32.20
C LYS A 4 11.58 22.05 31.25
N VAL A 5 11.65 20.81 31.75
CA VAL A 5 11.29 19.60 30.95
C VAL A 5 9.76 19.52 30.75
N TYR A 6 8.96 19.86 31.77
CA TYR A 6 7.49 19.91 31.64
C TYR A 6 7.02 20.96 30.62
N LEU A 7 7.66 22.14 30.59
CA LEU A 7 7.33 23.18 29.61
C LEU A 7 7.71 22.80 28.18
N SER A 8 8.78 22.04 27.98
CA SER A 8 9.19 21.54 26.67
C SER A 8 8.26 20.43 26.15
N VAL A 9 7.76 19.56 27.02
CA VAL A 9 6.80 18.50 26.67
C VAL A 9 5.41 19.08 26.35
N ILE A 10 4.96 20.09 27.08
CA ILE A 10 3.69 20.79 26.81
C ILE A 10 3.80 21.61 25.51
N GLY A 11 4.95 22.19 25.19
CA GLY A 11 5.18 22.90 23.93
C GLY A 11 5.14 21.97 22.71
N LEU A 12 5.57 20.72 22.85
CA LEU A 12 5.49 19.69 21.79
C LEU A 12 4.05 19.16 21.58
N LEU A 13 3.20 19.18 22.61
CA LEU A 13 1.80 18.79 22.51
C LEU A 13 0.90 19.91 21.96
N GLY A 14 1.35 21.16 21.94
CA GLY A 14 0.63 22.32 21.43
C GLY A 14 0.87 22.66 19.95
N ALA A 15 1.76 21.94 19.26
CA ALA A 15 2.08 22.18 17.84
C ALA A 15 1.15 21.48 16.85
N SER A 16 -0.09 21.15 17.23
CA SER A 16 -1.01 20.31 16.46
C SER A 16 -1.99 21.06 15.55
N ASN A 17 -1.61 22.18 14.96
CA ASN A 17 -2.44 22.87 13.97
C ASN A 17 -1.80 22.95 12.56
N ALA A 18 -0.91 22.04 12.21
CA ALA A 18 -0.62 21.78 10.82
C ALA A 18 -1.69 20.79 10.32
N SER A 19 -2.77 21.32 9.75
CA SER A 19 -3.81 20.53 9.07
C SER A 19 -3.26 19.97 7.77
N ALA A 20 -2.41 18.95 7.88
CA ALA A 20 -2.20 18.04 6.78
C ALA A 20 -3.20 16.91 6.99
N ASP A 21 -4.02 16.59 5.99
CA ASP A 21 -4.89 15.40 5.97
C ASP A 21 -4.07 14.10 5.96
N TRP A 22 -3.12 14.01 6.87
CA TRP A 22 -2.22 12.86 6.98
C TRP A 22 -2.91 11.79 7.81
N THR A 23 -3.37 10.76 7.16
CA THR A 23 -3.80 9.55 7.85
C THR A 23 -2.57 8.79 8.33
N LEU A 24 -2.34 8.86 9.64
CA LEU A 24 -1.27 8.10 10.30
C LEU A 24 -1.73 6.64 10.44
N ASN A 25 -1.72 5.87 9.46
CA ASN A 25 -1.90 4.42 9.50
C ASN A 25 -2.07 3.89 8.07
N MET A 26 -2.07 2.57 7.92
CA MET A 26 -2.46 1.90 6.70
C MET A 26 -3.92 2.19 6.36
N PRO A 27 -4.29 2.48 5.10
CA PRO A 27 -5.69 2.63 4.72
C PRO A 27 -6.45 1.30 4.90
N ARG A 28 -7.72 1.38 5.29
CA ARG A 28 -8.56 0.18 5.44
C ARG A 28 -8.83 -0.51 4.11
N GLY A 29 -8.76 0.27 3.02
CA GLY A 29 -9.02 -0.21 1.67
C GLY A 29 -10.48 -0.52 1.38
N VAL A 30 -10.74 -1.10 0.21
CA VAL A 30 -12.09 -1.26 -0.36
C VAL A 30 -12.34 -2.69 -0.89
N THR A 31 -11.48 -3.62 -0.53
CA THR A 31 -11.59 -5.04 -0.88
C THR A 31 -11.63 -5.88 0.40
N GLU A 32 -12.15 -7.11 0.30
CA GLU A 32 -12.08 -8.08 1.42
C GLU A 32 -10.62 -8.30 1.84
N LEU A 33 -9.71 -8.43 0.86
CA LEU A 33 -8.29 -8.64 1.11
C LEU A 33 -7.63 -7.45 1.81
N SER A 34 -8.02 -6.22 1.45
CA SER A 34 -7.49 -5.03 2.14
C SER A 34 -7.98 -4.93 3.58
N ALA A 35 -9.23 -5.33 3.84
CA ALA A 35 -9.75 -5.37 5.21
C ALA A 35 -9.05 -6.43 6.06
N GLU A 36 -8.78 -7.62 5.51
CA GLU A 36 -8.00 -8.68 6.19
C GLU A 36 -6.56 -8.23 6.46
N THR A 37 -5.91 -7.65 5.45
CA THR A 37 -4.54 -7.12 5.58
C THR A 37 -4.46 -6.02 6.65
N TYR A 38 -5.46 -5.12 6.70
CA TYR A 38 -5.55 -4.11 7.74
C TYR A 38 -5.73 -4.73 9.13
N ALA A 39 -6.57 -5.75 9.26
CA ALA A 39 -6.79 -6.44 10.53
C ALA A 39 -5.49 -7.11 11.03
N LEU A 40 -4.74 -7.76 10.15
CA LEU A 40 -3.42 -8.34 10.46
C LEU A 40 -2.42 -7.26 10.88
N HIS A 41 -2.36 -6.14 10.15
CA HIS A 41 -1.51 -5.00 10.48
C HIS A 41 -1.82 -4.47 11.89
N MET A 42 -3.09 -4.26 12.22
CA MET A 42 -3.49 -3.79 13.55
C MET A 42 -3.19 -4.80 14.64
N GLN A 43 -3.35 -6.09 14.37
CA GLN A 43 -2.97 -7.15 15.32
C GLN A 43 -1.47 -7.10 15.65
N VAL A 44 -0.61 -7.00 14.63
CA VAL A 44 0.84 -6.85 14.82
C VAL A 44 1.16 -5.55 15.57
N PHE A 45 0.51 -4.45 15.20
CA PHE A 45 0.71 -3.16 15.85
C PHE A 45 0.40 -3.21 17.35
N TYR A 46 -0.71 -3.83 17.75
CA TYR A 46 -1.05 -3.98 19.17
C TYR A 46 -0.04 -4.84 19.93
N TRP A 47 0.47 -5.92 19.32
CA TRP A 47 1.56 -6.69 19.91
C TRP A 47 2.83 -5.86 20.09
N CYS A 48 3.21 -5.08 19.09
CA CYS A 48 4.36 -4.16 19.18
C CYS A 48 4.18 -3.13 20.30
N CYS A 49 2.99 -2.53 20.43
CA CYS A 49 2.69 -1.60 21.52
C CYS A 49 2.80 -2.27 22.90
N ALA A 50 2.23 -3.47 23.07
CA ALA A 50 2.31 -4.19 24.33
C ALA A 50 3.74 -4.53 24.72
N ILE A 51 4.54 -5.04 23.77
CA ILE A 51 5.97 -5.33 23.96
C ILE A 51 6.74 -4.04 24.28
N GLY A 52 6.47 -2.96 23.52
CA GLY A 52 7.09 -1.66 23.75
C GLY A 52 6.85 -1.13 25.15
N VAL A 53 5.59 -1.12 25.62
CA VAL A 53 5.23 -0.68 26.97
C VAL A 53 5.94 -1.52 28.04
N LEU A 54 5.98 -2.84 27.86
CA LEU A 54 6.62 -3.75 28.81
C LEU A 54 8.13 -3.53 28.88
N VAL A 55 8.80 -3.52 27.70
CA VAL A 55 10.27 -3.43 27.62
C VAL A 55 10.76 -2.04 28.03
N PHE A 56 10.18 -0.97 27.48
CA PHE A 56 10.56 0.39 27.85
C PHE A 56 10.17 0.71 29.30
N GLY A 57 9.05 0.18 29.79
CA GLY A 57 8.64 0.30 31.18
C GLY A 57 9.65 -0.34 32.13
N ALA A 58 10.09 -1.56 31.84
CA ALA A 58 11.12 -2.25 32.62
C ALA A 58 12.49 -1.51 32.55
N MET A 59 12.83 -1.00 31.37
CA MET A 59 14.08 -0.22 31.21
C MET A 59 14.04 1.09 32.01
N ILE A 60 12.97 1.86 31.93
CA ILE A 60 12.79 3.12 32.66
C ILE A 60 12.78 2.84 34.17
N TYR A 61 12.05 1.79 34.61
CA TYR A 61 12.07 1.37 36.00
C TYR A 61 13.49 1.06 36.48
N SER A 62 14.28 0.30 35.70
CA SER A 62 15.66 -0.04 36.03
C SER A 62 16.55 1.19 36.12
N LEU A 63 16.42 2.14 35.19
CA LEU A 63 17.17 3.40 35.18
C LEU A 63 16.88 4.27 36.41
N ILE A 64 15.64 4.30 36.87
CA ILE A 64 15.24 5.09 38.03
C ILE A 64 15.61 4.37 39.35
N ARG A 65 15.29 3.08 39.45
CA ARG A 65 15.38 2.32 40.71
C ARG A 65 16.80 1.87 41.01
N HIS A 66 17.58 1.52 39.97
CA HIS A 66 18.93 0.94 40.12
C HIS A 66 20.05 1.93 39.73
N ARG A 67 19.76 3.24 39.75
CA ARG A 67 20.80 4.28 39.52
C ARG A 67 21.89 4.16 40.56
N LYS A 68 23.16 4.38 40.20
CA LYS A 68 24.29 4.45 41.11
C LYS A 68 24.08 5.59 42.09
N SER A 69 24.01 5.28 43.38
CA SER A 69 23.91 6.24 44.49
C SER A 69 24.84 5.83 45.60
N PRO A 70 25.25 6.74 46.54
CA PRO A 70 26.07 6.39 47.68
C PRO A 70 25.43 5.24 48.48
N GLY A 71 26.21 4.16 48.73
CA GLY A 71 25.75 2.97 49.44
C GLY A 71 24.95 1.94 48.62
N ALA A 72 24.85 2.11 47.27
CA ALA A 72 24.25 1.10 46.42
C ALA A 72 25.14 -0.14 46.32
N GLU A 73 24.61 -1.29 46.68
CA GLU A 73 25.26 -2.60 46.51
C GLU A 73 24.76 -3.25 45.21
N PRO A 74 25.66 -3.68 44.30
CA PRO A 74 25.25 -4.34 43.05
C PRO A 74 24.78 -5.77 43.38
N ALA A 75 23.84 -6.27 42.57
CA ALA A 75 23.42 -7.65 42.63
C ALA A 75 24.54 -8.60 42.22
N THR A 76 24.60 -9.79 42.83
CA THR A 76 25.66 -10.79 42.61
C THR A 76 25.28 -11.87 41.61
N PHE A 77 24.01 -11.98 41.21
CA PHE A 77 23.58 -12.97 40.20
C PHE A 77 23.92 -12.50 38.78
N SER A 78 24.36 -13.42 37.94
CA SER A 78 24.75 -13.15 36.55
C SER A 78 23.79 -13.73 35.50
N HIS A 79 22.95 -14.68 35.88
CA HIS A 79 22.00 -15.32 34.97
C HIS A 79 20.76 -15.84 35.72
N SER A 80 19.72 -16.14 34.98
CA SER A 80 18.49 -16.75 35.50
C SER A 80 17.85 -17.63 34.43
N MET A 81 17.98 -18.94 34.56
CA MET A 81 17.38 -19.92 33.67
C MET A 81 15.86 -19.71 33.50
N LYS A 82 15.16 -19.34 34.58
CA LYS A 82 13.70 -19.05 34.50
C LYS A 82 13.40 -17.86 33.60
N ALA A 83 14.15 -16.77 33.74
CA ALA A 83 14.00 -15.59 32.93
C ALA A 83 14.31 -15.91 31.43
N GLU A 84 15.35 -16.69 31.17
CA GLU A 84 15.75 -17.09 29.81
C GLU A 84 14.66 -17.92 29.13
N VAL A 85 14.10 -18.90 29.82
CA VAL A 85 12.97 -19.69 29.29
C VAL A 85 11.75 -18.80 29.01
N ILE A 86 11.42 -17.88 29.91
CA ILE A 86 10.26 -16.99 29.75
C ILE A 86 10.44 -16.07 28.53
N TRP A 87 11.56 -15.34 28.42
CA TRP A 87 11.76 -14.40 27.34
C TRP A 87 11.99 -15.05 25.96
N THR A 88 12.33 -16.35 25.93
CA THR A 88 12.40 -17.12 24.69
C THR A 88 11.03 -17.67 24.30
N THR A 89 10.28 -18.22 25.27
CA THR A 89 9.00 -18.87 24.99
C THR A 89 7.90 -17.89 24.60
N ILE A 90 7.80 -16.72 25.26
CA ILE A 90 6.76 -15.73 24.97
C ILE A 90 6.81 -15.24 23.51
N PRO A 91 7.95 -14.79 22.95
CA PRO A 91 8.03 -14.42 21.53
C PRO A 91 7.66 -15.55 20.58
N ILE A 92 8.06 -16.79 20.86
CA ILE A 92 7.69 -17.95 20.04
C ILE A 92 6.17 -18.13 20.01
N ILE A 93 5.50 -18.05 21.16
CA ILE A 93 4.03 -18.14 21.22
C ILE A 93 3.37 -16.99 20.42
N ILE A 94 3.86 -15.76 20.55
CA ILE A 94 3.35 -14.61 19.79
C ILE A 94 3.48 -14.87 18.29
N LEU A 95 4.63 -15.34 17.82
CA LEU A 95 4.86 -15.65 16.41
C LEU A 95 3.92 -16.77 15.92
N LEU A 96 3.67 -17.81 16.71
CA LEU A 96 2.72 -18.87 16.35
C LEU A 96 1.28 -18.35 16.24
N ILE A 97 0.89 -17.42 17.10
CA ILE A 97 -0.44 -16.77 17.02
C ILE A 97 -0.56 -15.93 15.73
N LEU A 98 0.51 -15.26 15.30
CA LEU A 98 0.50 -14.41 14.11
C LEU A 98 0.63 -15.18 12.79
N VAL A 99 1.37 -16.30 12.77
CA VAL A 99 1.64 -17.03 11.53
C VAL A 99 0.38 -17.63 10.90
N VAL A 100 -0.54 -18.13 11.71
CA VAL A 100 -1.74 -18.82 11.22
C VAL A 100 -2.67 -17.88 10.42
N PRO A 101 -3.10 -16.73 10.94
CA PRO A 101 -3.92 -15.81 10.15
C PRO A 101 -3.14 -15.22 8.96
N SER A 102 -1.84 -14.91 9.12
CA SER A 102 -1.01 -14.39 8.02
C SER A 102 -0.89 -15.38 6.86
N ALA A 103 -0.67 -16.67 7.15
CA ALA A 103 -0.62 -17.71 6.12
C ALA A 103 -1.96 -17.87 5.39
N ARG A 104 -3.09 -17.81 6.10
CA ARG A 104 -4.43 -17.88 5.49
C ARG A 104 -4.67 -16.71 4.53
N THR A 105 -4.35 -15.49 4.94
CA THR A 105 -4.49 -14.30 4.08
C THR A 105 -3.56 -14.38 2.88
N LEU A 106 -2.31 -14.85 3.06
CA LEU A 106 -1.36 -15.05 1.95
C LEU A 106 -1.90 -16.05 0.91
N ILE A 107 -2.45 -17.18 1.35
CA ILE A 107 -3.05 -18.18 0.45
C ILE A 107 -4.22 -17.57 -0.35
N LYS A 108 -5.05 -16.72 0.27
CA LYS A 108 -6.12 -16.01 -0.44
C LYS A 108 -5.56 -14.98 -1.45
N LEU A 109 -4.52 -14.21 -1.09
CA LEU A 109 -3.87 -13.25 -1.98
C LEU A 109 -3.28 -13.90 -3.24
N GLU A 110 -2.77 -15.11 -3.13
CA GLU A 110 -2.18 -15.85 -4.25
C GLU A 110 -3.22 -16.70 -5.03
N ASP A 111 -4.50 -16.71 -4.63
CA ASP A 111 -5.55 -17.45 -5.36
C ASP A 111 -6.10 -16.67 -6.54
N THR A 112 -5.40 -16.70 -7.66
CA THR A 112 -5.78 -16.03 -8.93
C THR A 112 -6.80 -16.82 -9.76
N ARG A 113 -7.27 -17.97 -9.29
CA ARG A 113 -8.18 -18.85 -10.02
C ARG A 113 -9.58 -18.24 -10.23
N LYS A 114 -10.24 -18.65 -11.32
CA LYS A 114 -11.60 -18.25 -11.70
C LYS A 114 -11.83 -16.73 -11.70
N PRO A 115 -11.01 -15.94 -12.42
CA PRO A 115 -11.25 -14.52 -12.58
C PRO A 115 -12.48 -14.27 -13.46
N ASP A 116 -13.21 -13.20 -13.18
CA ASP A 116 -14.28 -12.72 -14.06
C ASP A 116 -13.72 -12.01 -15.30
N MET A 117 -12.52 -11.41 -15.14
CA MET A 117 -11.78 -10.76 -16.22
C MET A 117 -10.28 -10.79 -15.96
N THR A 118 -9.50 -10.71 -17.04
CA THR A 118 -8.04 -10.67 -16.98
C THR A 118 -7.52 -9.46 -17.74
N ILE A 119 -6.60 -8.72 -17.14
CA ILE A 119 -5.93 -7.56 -17.74
C ILE A 119 -4.43 -7.81 -17.68
N VAL A 120 -3.76 -7.61 -18.79
CA VAL A 120 -2.29 -7.60 -18.84
C VAL A 120 -1.81 -6.18 -18.62
N ALA A 121 -1.01 -5.98 -17.60
CA ALA A 121 -0.34 -4.72 -17.30
C ALA A 121 1.15 -4.88 -17.59
N THR A 122 1.62 -4.18 -18.61
CA THR A 122 3.05 -4.15 -18.99
C THR A 122 3.64 -2.82 -18.57
N ALA A 123 4.70 -2.86 -17.77
CA ALA A 123 5.43 -1.68 -17.34
C ALA A 123 6.47 -1.26 -18.40
N TYR A 124 6.67 0.03 -18.50
CA TYR A 124 7.71 0.70 -19.29
C TYR A 124 8.31 1.86 -18.49
N GLN A 125 9.46 2.31 -18.84
CA GLN A 125 10.07 3.55 -18.36
C GLN A 125 9.48 4.76 -19.14
N TRP A 126 8.53 5.57 -18.60
CA TRP A 126 7.88 5.43 -17.29
C TRP A 126 6.38 5.58 -17.52
N ARG A 127 5.70 4.48 -17.77
CA ARG A 127 4.24 4.40 -18.01
C ARG A 127 3.77 2.96 -17.91
N TRP A 128 2.47 2.77 -17.78
CA TRP A 128 1.83 1.48 -17.84
C TRP A 128 1.14 1.27 -19.18
N HIS A 129 1.10 0.04 -19.68
CA HIS A 129 0.27 -0.38 -20.80
C HIS A 129 -0.71 -1.43 -20.32
N TYR A 130 -2.00 -1.18 -20.50
CA TYR A 130 -3.06 -2.10 -20.11
C TYR A 130 -3.69 -2.72 -21.36
N ARG A 131 -3.88 -4.03 -21.33
CA ARG A 131 -4.58 -4.79 -22.39
C ARG A 131 -5.60 -5.72 -21.74
N TYR A 132 -6.88 -5.56 -22.11
CA TYR A 132 -7.99 -6.36 -21.61
C TYR A 132 -8.10 -7.64 -22.43
N GLN A 133 -7.92 -8.81 -21.80
CA GLN A 133 -8.00 -10.09 -22.49
C GLN A 133 -9.44 -10.39 -22.93
N GLY A 134 -9.60 -10.86 -24.18
CA GLY A 134 -10.91 -11.10 -24.77
C GLY A 134 -11.71 -9.87 -25.16
N GLN A 135 -11.11 -8.67 -25.03
CA GLN A 135 -11.66 -7.38 -25.46
C GLN A 135 -10.63 -6.70 -26.39
N ASP A 136 -11.12 -6.00 -27.42
CA ASP A 136 -10.25 -5.21 -28.29
C ASP A 136 -9.97 -3.82 -27.67
N VAL A 137 -9.44 -3.82 -26.44
CA VAL A 137 -9.12 -2.63 -25.68
C VAL A 137 -7.70 -2.72 -25.15
N ALA A 138 -6.84 -1.81 -25.62
CA ALA A 138 -5.49 -1.63 -25.10
C ALA A 138 -5.10 -0.15 -25.16
N PHE A 139 -4.39 0.34 -24.14
CA PHE A 139 -3.93 1.72 -24.09
C PHE A 139 -2.76 1.91 -23.14
N TYR A 140 -2.02 2.99 -23.34
CA TYR A 140 -1.03 3.48 -22.41
C TYR A 140 -1.66 4.40 -21.37
N SER A 141 -1.13 4.30 -20.16
CA SER A 141 -1.48 5.14 -19.00
C SER A 141 -0.20 5.82 -18.53
N SER A 142 -0.16 7.13 -18.66
CA SER A 142 1.01 7.97 -18.36
C SER A 142 0.60 9.05 -17.36
N LEU A 143 1.59 9.67 -16.71
CA LEU A 143 1.37 10.83 -15.83
C LEU A 143 0.47 11.88 -16.50
N ALA A 144 -0.53 12.35 -15.76
CA ALA A 144 -1.43 13.41 -16.24
C ALA A 144 -0.65 14.65 -16.66
N ARG A 145 -1.07 15.26 -17.78
CA ARG A 145 -0.41 16.43 -18.36
C ARG A 145 -0.26 17.60 -17.39
N THR A 146 -1.25 17.83 -16.53
CA THR A 146 -1.23 18.86 -15.49
C THR A 146 -0.04 18.70 -14.55
N SER A 147 0.16 17.50 -14.02
CA SER A 147 1.34 17.15 -13.21
C SER A 147 2.63 17.23 -14.02
N GLY A 148 2.62 16.74 -15.27
CA GLY A 148 3.77 16.76 -16.16
C GLY A 148 4.26 18.17 -16.51
N VAL A 149 3.38 19.16 -16.56
CA VAL A 149 3.76 20.58 -16.75
C VAL A 149 4.23 21.15 -15.42
N ALA A 150 3.46 21.01 -14.34
CA ALA A 150 3.76 21.61 -13.05
C ALA A 150 5.10 21.13 -12.44
N ARG A 151 5.57 19.91 -12.72
CA ARG A 151 6.85 19.39 -12.22
C ARG A 151 8.09 20.06 -12.83
N ARG A 152 7.95 20.85 -13.88
CA ARG A 152 9.08 21.54 -14.52
C ARG A 152 9.49 22.74 -13.69
N LEU A 153 10.77 22.92 -13.46
CA LEU A 153 11.32 24.00 -12.62
C LEU A 153 10.93 25.41 -13.10
N ASP A 154 10.71 25.59 -14.39
CA ASP A 154 10.39 26.86 -15.06
C ASP A 154 8.90 27.00 -15.40
N SER A 155 8.04 26.10 -14.91
CA SER A 155 6.60 26.10 -15.25
C SER A 155 5.83 27.31 -14.71
N GLY A 156 6.30 27.93 -13.63
CA GLY A 156 5.59 28.97 -12.89
C GLY A 156 4.32 28.47 -12.17
N ILE A 157 4.04 27.16 -12.20
CA ILE A 157 2.89 26.55 -11.55
C ILE A 157 3.33 26.00 -10.19
N ASP A 158 2.62 26.41 -9.13
CA ASP A 158 2.80 25.80 -7.82
C ASP A 158 2.21 24.38 -7.83
N PRO A 159 3.04 23.32 -7.63
CA PRO A 159 2.57 21.95 -7.59
C PRO A 159 1.46 21.67 -6.57
N PHE A 160 1.41 22.41 -5.46
CA PHE A 160 0.38 22.28 -4.43
C PHE A 160 -1.02 22.74 -4.90
N THR A 161 -1.11 23.48 -6.01
CA THR A 161 -2.39 23.88 -6.60
C THR A 161 -2.93 22.86 -7.60
N VAL A 162 -2.13 21.86 -7.96
CA VAL A 162 -2.54 20.81 -8.91
C VAL A 162 -3.23 19.68 -8.14
N GLU A 163 -4.51 19.47 -8.42
CA GLU A 163 -5.27 18.38 -7.82
C GLU A 163 -4.63 17.03 -8.14
N ASN A 164 -4.44 16.18 -7.11
CA ASN A 164 -3.78 14.89 -7.23
C ASN A 164 -2.41 14.95 -7.94
N TYR A 165 -1.61 15.97 -7.61
CA TYR A 165 -0.26 16.13 -8.18
C TYR A 165 0.54 14.84 -8.08
N LEU A 166 1.12 14.38 -9.21
CA LEU A 166 1.84 13.12 -9.41
C LEU A 166 1.04 11.83 -9.12
N LEU A 167 -0.25 11.92 -8.84
CA LEU A 167 -1.12 10.79 -8.51
C LEU A 167 -2.24 10.60 -9.52
N ASP A 168 -2.23 11.33 -10.65
CA ASP A 168 -3.23 11.19 -11.70
C ASP A 168 -2.62 10.82 -13.05
N VAL A 169 -3.43 10.20 -13.92
CA VAL A 169 -3.02 9.71 -15.24
C VAL A 169 -3.94 10.23 -16.34
N ASP A 170 -3.45 10.18 -17.58
CA ASP A 170 -4.23 10.49 -18.78
C ASP A 170 -5.32 9.44 -19.07
N ASN A 171 -5.02 8.17 -18.88
CA ASN A 171 -5.92 7.04 -19.12
C ASN A 171 -5.92 6.07 -17.93
N PRO A 172 -6.90 6.14 -17.02
CA PRO A 172 -7.01 5.24 -15.89
C PRO A 172 -7.36 3.81 -16.32
N LEU A 173 -6.92 2.83 -15.54
CA LEU A 173 -7.42 1.47 -15.60
C LEU A 173 -8.87 1.45 -15.13
N VAL A 174 -9.80 0.93 -15.93
CA VAL A 174 -11.23 0.93 -15.60
C VAL A 174 -11.73 -0.50 -15.41
N VAL A 175 -12.40 -0.78 -14.31
CA VAL A 175 -12.94 -2.10 -13.99
C VAL A 175 -14.36 -2.00 -13.42
N PRO A 176 -15.20 -3.03 -13.57
CA PRO A 176 -16.53 -3.06 -12.97
C PRO A 176 -16.47 -3.43 -11.49
N ALA A 177 -17.35 -2.85 -10.68
CA ALA A 177 -17.51 -3.23 -9.28
C ALA A 177 -17.99 -4.68 -9.14
N GLY A 178 -17.55 -5.33 -8.05
CA GLY A 178 -17.98 -6.68 -7.67
C GLY A 178 -17.42 -7.82 -8.52
N ARG A 179 -16.47 -7.55 -9.43
CA ARG A 179 -15.84 -8.57 -10.29
C ARG A 179 -14.43 -8.88 -9.86
N LYS A 180 -14.06 -10.16 -9.90
CA LYS A 180 -12.69 -10.61 -9.65
C LYS A 180 -11.82 -10.30 -10.87
N VAL A 181 -10.94 -9.33 -10.74
CA VAL A 181 -10.01 -8.89 -11.77
C VAL A 181 -8.64 -9.53 -11.52
N ARG A 182 -8.17 -10.35 -12.46
CA ARG A 182 -6.79 -10.84 -12.45
C ARG A 182 -5.91 -9.89 -13.24
N LEU A 183 -4.81 -9.48 -12.65
CA LEU A 183 -3.74 -8.73 -13.30
C LEU A 183 -2.58 -9.67 -13.61
N LEU A 184 -2.19 -9.72 -14.88
CA LEU A 184 -0.94 -10.32 -15.33
C LEU A 184 0.08 -9.20 -15.50
N LEU A 185 1.18 -9.27 -14.75
CA LEU A 185 2.16 -8.20 -14.62
C LEU A 185 3.49 -8.62 -15.23
N THR A 186 3.98 -7.82 -16.15
CA THR A 186 5.32 -7.97 -16.75
C THR A 186 5.92 -6.59 -17.04
N SER A 187 7.18 -6.56 -17.40
CA SER A 187 7.87 -5.35 -17.84
C SER A 187 8.57 -5.56 -19.19
N ASN A 188 8.70 -4.49 -19.95
CA ASN A 188 9.41 -4.48 -21.23
C ASN A 188 10.88 -4.02 -21.10
N ASP A 189 11.27 -3.48 -19.96
CA ASP A 189 12.59 -2.87 -19.78
C ASP A 189 13.25 -3.27 -18.44
N VAL A 190 12.93 -2.61 -17.33
CA VAL A 190 13.48 -2.87 -16.00
C VAL A 190 12.39 -3.40 -15.06
N VAL A 191 12.74 -3.76 -13.83
CA VAL A 191 11.75 -4.14 -12.82
C VAL A 191 10.97 -2.90 -12.38
N HIS A 192 9.64 -3.03 -12.32
CA HIS A 192 8.69 -2.09 -11.74
C HIS A 192 7.80 -2.82 -10.74
N SER A 193 6.99 -2.11 -9.97
CA SER A 193 5.99 -2.75 -9.08
C SER A 193 4.66 -2.02 -9.16
N TRP A 194 3.60 -2.76 -9.41
CA TRP A 194 2.23 -2.25 -9.45
C TRP A 194 1.66 -2.23 -8.04
N TRP A 195 1.45 -1.05 -7.47
CA TRP A 195 1.02 -0.87 -6.10
C TRP A 195 -0.17 0.09 -5.99
N VAL A 196 -1.29 -0.41 -5.47
CA VAL A 196 -2.49 0.37 -5.10
C VAL A 196 -2.91 -0.05 -3.69
N PRO A 197 -2.61 0.76 -2.68
CA PRO A 197 -2.81 0.42 -1.27
C PRO A 197 -4.24 0.03 -0.91
N GLU A 198 -5.24 0.77 -1.40
CA GLU A 198 -6.64 0.52 -1.09
C GLU A 198 -7.17 -0.81 -1.66
N LEU A 199 -6.50 -1.37 -2.68
CA LEU A 199 -6.82 -2.67 -3.25
C LEU A 199 -6.05 -3.82 -2.60
N ALA A 200 -5.12 -3.52 -1.68
CA ALA A 200 -4.17 -4.45 -1.06
C ALA A 200 -3.26 -5.17 -2.07
N ILE A 201 -2.90 -4.52 -3.15
CA ILE A 201 -2.00 -5.08 -4.16
C ILE A 201 -0.67 -4.34 -4.15
N LYS A 202 0.40 -5.12 -4.07
CA LYS A 202 1.77 -4.75 -4.40
C LYS A 202 2.44 -5.96 -5.04
N LYS A 203 2.69 -5.91 -6.35
CA LYS A 203 3.26 -7.03 -7.10
C LYS A 203 4.20 -6.52 -8.20
N ASP A 204 5.37 -7.14 -8.30
CA ASP A 204 6.40 -6.72 -9.23
C ASP A 204 6.07 -7.11 -10.68
N ALA A 205 6.44 -6.21 -11.58
CA ALA A 205 6.44 -6.40 -13.02
C ALA A 205 7.91 -6.61 -13.47
N ILE A 206 8.28 -7.86 -13.77
CA ILE A 206 9.65 -8.28 -14.00
C ILE A 206 9.84 -8.58 -15.49
N PRO A 207 10.92 -8.07 -16.16
CA PRO A 207 11.22 -8.41 -17.55
C PRO A 207 11.39 -9.91 -17.76
N GLY A 208 10.76 -10.44 -18.80
CA GLY A 208 10.84 -11.86 -19.14
C GLY A 208 10.05 -12.80 -18.22
N PHE A 209 9.35 -12.27 -17.24
CA PHE A 209 8.53 -13.04 -16.31
C PHE A 209 7.09 -12.48 -16.26
N MET A 210 6.11 -13.37 -16.06
CA MET A 210 4.70 -12.99 -15.93
C MET A 210 4.24 -13.29 -14.51
N ASN A 211 4.23 -12.25 -13.66
CA ASN A 211 3.61 -12.32 -12.34
C ASN A 211 2.08 -12.20 -12.45
N GLU A 212 1.38 -12.71 -11.47
CA GLU A 212 -0.07 -12.53 -11.39
C GLU A 212 -0.51 -12.13 -9.98
N THR A 213 -1.59 -11.39 -9.95
CA THR A 213 -2.30 -11.01 -8.73
C THR A 213 -3.76 -10.77 -9.06
N TRP A 214 -4.59 -10.50 -8.04
CA TRP A 214 -6.01 -10.24 -8.26
C TRP A 214 -6.59 -9.30 -7.21
N PHE A 215 -7.68 -8.65 -7.57
CA PHE A 215 -8.52 -7.91 -6.64
C PHE A 215 -9.99 -7.99 -7.02
N LYS A 216 -10.84 -7.71 -6.04
CA LYS A 216 -12.28 -7.52 -6.23
C LYS A 216 -12.68 -6.31 -5.41
N ALA A 217 -12.96 -5.21 -6.09
CA ALA A 217 -13.43 -3.98 -5.45
C ALA A 217 -14.96 -3.90 -5.56
N ASP A 218 -15.63 -3.87 -4.41
CA ASP A 218 -17.09 -3.79 -4.36
C ASP A 218 -17.59 -2.33 -4.28
N VAL A 219 -16.70 -1.37 -3.95
CA VAL A 219 -17.02 0.05 -3.82
C VAL A 219 -16.62 0.78 -5.09
N VAL A 220 -17.58 1.48 -5.70
CA VAL A 220 -17.33 2.39 -6.83
C VAL A 220 -16.48 3.56 -6.38
N GLY A 221 -15.46 3.92 -7.17
CA GLY A 221 -14.54 4.99 -6.80
C GLY A 221 -13.30 5.07 -7.68
N THR A 222 -12.41 5.97 -7.32
CA THR A 222 -11.11 6.14 -7.96
C THR A 222 -10.02 5.88 -6.94
N TYR A 223 -9.22 4.85 -7.18
CA TYR A 223 -8.17 4.37 -6.30
C TYR A 223 -6.81 4.67 -6.93
N ARG A 224 -5.89 5.19 -6.13
CA ARG A 224 -4.60 5.68 -6.61
C ARG A 224 -3.44 4.88 -6.06
N GLY A 225 -2.43 4.73 -6.87
CA GLY A 225 -1.20 4.05 -6.52
C GLY A 225 -0.02 4.57 -7.33
N GLN A 226 1.11 3.94 -7.13
CA GLN A 226 2.36 4.35 -7.74
C GLN A 226 3.20 3.12 -8.08
N CYS A 227 4.22 3.31 -8.93
CA CYS A 227 5.29 2.34 -9.05
C CYS A 227 6.03 2.22 -7.72
N ALA A 228 6.23 1.00 -7.23
CA ALA A 228 6.83 0.73 -5.92
C ALA A 228 8.16 -0.03 -5.99
N GLU A 229 8.78 -0.11 -7.19
CA GLU A 229 10.14 -0.63 -7.38
C GLU A 229 10.96 0.38 -8.16
N LEU A 230 12.17 0.71 -7.66
CA LEU A 230 13.03 1.73 -8.26
C LEU A 230 13.41 1.36 -9.70
N CYS A 231 12.88 2.12 -10.65
CA CYS A 231 12.96 1.84 -12.08
C CYS A 231 13.69 2.93 -12.91
N GLY A 232 14.42 3.82 -12.25
CA GLY A 232 15.21 4.88 -12.89
C GLY A 232 14.74 6.30 -12.58
N MET A 233 15.09 7.25 -13.43
CA MET A 233 15.00 8.69 -13.17
C MET A 233 13.57 9.18 -12.92
N ASP A 234 12.60 8.71 -13.69
CA ASP A 234 11.18 9.10 -13.56
C ASP A 234 10.34 8.07 -12.79
N HIS A 235 10.96 7.29 -11.88
CA HIS A 235 10.28 6.31 -11.03
C HIS A 235 9.04 6.88 -10.30
N GLY A 236 9.14 8.09 -9.74
CA GLY A 236 8.03 8.77 -9.06
C GLY A 236 6.97 9.36 -9.99
N TYR A 237 7.12 9.26 -11.31
CA TYR A 237 6.28 9.91 -12.31
C TYR A 237 5.50 8.92 -13.18
N MET A 238 5.27 7.71 -12.70
CA MET A 238 4.42 6.70 -13.32
C MET A 238 3.34 6.19 -12.35
N PRO A 239 2.36 7.05 -12.02
CA PRO A 239 1.29 6.70 -11.11
C PRO A 239 0.35 5.64 -11.71
N ILE A 240 -0.49 5.10 -10.84
CA ILE A 240 -1.53 4.14 -11.17
C ILE A 240 -2.87 4.71 -10.70
N VAL A 241 -3.85 4.74 -11.60
CA VAL A 241 -5.22 5.10 -11.25
C VAL A 241 -6.17 3.99 -11.69
N VAL A 242 -6.94 3.46 -10.75
CA VAL A 242 -7.99 2.47 -11.00
C VAL A 242 -9.35 3.11 -10.77
N LYS A 243 -10.17 3.17 -11.80
CA LYS A 243 -11.59 3.58 -11.70
C LYS A 243 -12.48 2.34 -11.64
N VAL A 244 -13.11 2.16 -10.51
CA VAL A 244 -14.13 1.14 -10.31
C VAL A 244 -15.50 1.74 -10.63
N LEU A 245 -16.19 1.22 -11.63
CA LEU A 245 -17.48 1.72 -12.11
C LEU A 245 -18.59 0.73 -11.82
N GLU A 246 -19.82 1.26 -11.73
CA GLU A 246 -21.03 0.42 -11.80
C GLU A 246 -21.02 -0.40 -13.09
N PRO A 247 -21.57 -1.64 -13.10
CA PRO A 247 -21.54 -2.53 -14.25
C PRO A 247 -22.08 -1.91 -15.54
N ARG A 248 -23.15 -1.10 -15.46
CA ARG A 248 -23.71 -0.39 -16.63
C ARG A 248 -22.77 0.69 -17.17
N ALA A 249 -22.14 1.47 -16.28
CA ALA A 249 -21.20 2.51 -16.66
C ALA A 249 -19.91 1.89 -17.24
N TYR A 250 -19.46 0.77 -16.70
CA TYR A 250 -18.35 0.00 -17.27
C TYR A 250 -18.66 -0.49 -18.68
N ALA A 251 -19.86 -1.06 -18.92
CA ALA A 251 -20.27 -1.51 -20.25
C ALA A 251 -20.30 -0.35 -21.26
N ALA A 252 -20.79 0.81 -20.87
CA ALA A 252 -20.79 2.00 -21.72
C ALA A 252 -19.37 2.49 -22.03
N TRP A 253 -18.48 2.50 -21.01
CA TRP A 253 -17.07 2.83 -21.19
C TRP A 253 -16.39 1.84 -22.16
N LEU A 254 -16.60 0.53 -21.96
CA LEU A 254 -16.03 -0.52 -22.81
C LEU A 254 -16.46 -0.33 -24.28
N ALA A 255 -17.75 -0.12 -24.51
CA ALA A 255 -18.30 0.14 -25.84
C ALA A 255 -17.69 1.41 -26.49
N SER A 256 -17.36 2.44 -25.70
CA SER A 256 -16.72 3.66 -26.21
C SER A 256 -15.26 3.45 -26.63
N ARG A 257 -14.61 2.39 -26.13
CA ARG A 257 -13.20 2.07 -26.42
C ARG A 257 -13.01 1.08 -27.55
N GLN A 258 -14.06 0.36 -27.95
CA GLN A 258 -14.00 -0.56 -29.09
C GLN A 258 -13.93 0.20 -30.42
N PRO A 259 -13.15 -0.28 -31.39
CA PRO A 259 -13.13 0.30 -32.74
C PRO A 259 -14.53 0.33 -33.37
N THR A 260 -14.83 1.38 -34.09
CA THR A 260 -16.15 1.62 -34.73
C THR A 260 -16.59 0.46 -35.65
N ALA A 261 -15.65 -0.32 -36.19
CA ALA A 261 -15.94 -1.47 -37.07
C ALA A 261 -16.69 -2.63 -36.37
N LEU A 262 -16.58 -2.77 -35.05
CA LEU A 262 -17.28 -3.82 -34.28
C LEU A 262 -18.68 -3.35 -33.82
N ARG A 263 -18.93 -2.04 -33.75
CA ARG A 263 -20.24 -1.47 -33.38
C ARG A 263 -21.36 -1.76 -34.40
N SER A 264 -21.02 -2.00 -35.67
CA SER A 264 -21.99 -2.26 -36.73
C SER A 264 -22.39 -3.73 -36.87
N ALA A 265 -21.71 -4.65 -36.20
CA ALA A 265 -21.99 -6.09 -36.30
C ALA A 265 -23.08 -6.58 -35.33
N ASP A 266 -23.35 -5.84 -34.24
CA ASP A 266 -24.33 -6.24 -33.22
C ASP A 266 -25.71 -5.60 -33.43
N THR A 267 -25.95 -4.88 -34.55
CA THR A 267 -27.23 -4.22 -34.87
C THR A 267 -27.97 -4.79 -36.10
N ASN A 268 -27.59 -5.97 -36.58
CA ASN A 268 -28.35 -6.69 -37.65
C ASN A 268 -28.94 -8.00 -37.14
#